data_2e58709227d8e167863b422b853a756a
#
_entry.id   2e58709227d8e167863b422b853a756a
#
_cell.length_a   1.000
_cell.length_b   1.000
_cell.length_c   1.000
_cell.angle_alpha   90.00
_cell.angle_beta   90.00
_cell.angle_gamma   90.00
#
_symmetry.space_group_name_H-M   'P 1'
#
loop_
_entity.id
_entity.type
_entity.pdbx_description
1 polymer ?
#
loop_
_entity_poly.entity_id
_entity_poly.type
_entity_poly.pdbx_seq_one_letter_code
_entity_poly.pdbx_strand_id
1 'polypeptide(L)'
;MKTVSVIIPAHNAAATIAGTLASLRSEAAVIGEVLLVDDASSDDTAAVAEEAASRLALPLRVIASNCRDAGGARNLALAQADCPWIYMIDADDLHLEGGLRSLLSRSDAQPRAEMVVGAFRRRTKGEHHQFKLPYGYTVTGIANASAYLEGQVRSIAVGSALVSRRAIGETRFPTALAYDEDTLFWARLMCRAPLAVITQPVMTYFVSAERSDDRFTIKPAQRFLAWRHALRQLTDCGIAKSTLKTREGLVALKIARVHYARGDFDTAARFLAVAKAAPKVPSDIWRCMRYQLKLAVRRRFSISHALLQSA
;
A
#
# COMPACT_ATOMS: atom_id res chain seq x y z
N MET A 1 22.41 -8.27 -18.61
CA MET A 1 20.95 -8.27 -18.56
C MET A 1 20.55 -7.82 -17.17
N LYS A 2 19.61 -6.85 -17.01
CA LYS A 2 19.14 -6.45 -15.66
C LYS A 2 18.30 -7.59 -15.12
N THR A 3 18.61 -8.06 -13.92
CA THR A 3 17.85 -9.11 -13.21
C THR A 3 17.07 -8.51 -12.07
N VAL A 4 15.95 -9.13 -11.73
CA VAL A 4 14.98 -8.66 -10.76
C VAL A 4 14.87 -9.66 -9.62
N SER A 5 15.00 -9.19 -8.37
CA SER A 5 14.50 -9.92 -7.20
C SER A 5 13.01 -9.65 -7.05
N VAL A 6 12.21 -10.70 -7.12
CA VAL A 6 10.76 -10.62 -6.83
C VAL A 6 10.56 -10.94 -5.36
N ILE A 7 9.89 -10.07 -4.62
CA ILE A 7 9.62 -10.23 -3.18
C ILE A 7 8.11 -10.46 -2.98
N ILE A 8 7.76 -11.55 -2.30
CA ILE A 8 6.37 -11.94 -2.02
C ILE A 8 6.20 -12.18 -0.51
N PRO A 9 5.62 -11.25 0.26
CA PRO A 9 5.19 -11.54 1.61
C PRO A 9 3.94 -12.44 1.56
N ALA A 10 3.91 -13.51 2.35
CA ALA A 10 2.80 -14.45 2.39
C ALA A 10 2.40 -14.77 3.84
N HIS A 11 1.10 -14.85 4.11
CA HIS A 11 0.52 -15.35 5.34
C HIS A 11 -0.84 -15.98 5.03
N ASN A 12 -0.96 -17.29 5.23
CA ASN A 12 -2.15 -18.06 4.90
C ASN A 12 -2.62 -17.81 3.45
N ALA A 13 -1.70 -18.02 2.51
CA ALA A 13 -1.89 -17.74 1.09
C ALA A 13 -1.93 -19.01 0.21
N ALA A 14 -2.09 -20.21 0.78
CA ALA A 14 -2.10 -21.47 0.03
C ALA A 14 -3.09 -21.47 -1.15
N ALA A 15 -4.24 -20.79 -1.00
CA ALA A 15 -5.26 -20.70 -2.03
C ALA A 15 -4.88 -19.79 -3.22
N THR A 16 -3.91 -18.88 -3.08
CA THR A 16 -3.62 -17.82 -4.05
C THR A 16 -2.20 -17.85 -4.61
N ILE A 17 -1.23 -18.28 -3.80
CA ILE A 17 0.20 -18.17 -4.12
C ILE A 17 0.61 -18.88 -5.42
N ALA A 18 0.02 -20.03 -5.73
CA ALA A 18 0.29 -20.72 -6.99
C ALA A 18 -0.11 -19.89 -8.21
N GLY A 19 -1.23 -19.17 -8.13
CA GLY A 19 -1.69 -18.23 -9.16
C GLY A 19 -0.75 -17.02 -9.30
N THR A 20 -0.30 -16.46 -8.19
CA THR A 20 0.67 -15.35 -8.18
C THR A 20 1.98 -15.78 -8.85
N LEU A 21 2.55 -16.95 -8.49
CA LEU A 21 3.75 -17.49 -9.12
C LEU A 21 3.55 -17.80 -10.60
N ALA A 22 2.43 -18.40 -10.98
CA ALA A 22 2.12 -18.69 -12.37
C ALA A 22 2.08 -17.40 -13.23
N SER A 23 1.59 -16.30 -12.70
CA SER A 23 1.55 -15.01 -13.37
C SER A 23 2.93 -14.43 -13.69
N LEU A 24 3.98 -14.82 -12.96
CA LEU A 24 5.36 -14.40 -13.16
C LEU A 24 6.09 -15.20 -14.26
N ARG A 25 5.52 -16.33 -14.71
CA ARG A 25 6.18 -17.26 -15.64
C ARG A 25 6.66 -16.59 -16.93
N SER A 26 5.86 -15.70 -17.51
CA SER A 26 6.21 -14.99 -18.76
C SER A 26 7.41 -14.07 -18.61
N GLU A 27 7.79 -13.72 -17.38
CA GLU A 27 8.91 -12.83 -17.05
C GLU A 27 10.16 -13.58 -16.55
N ALA A 28 10.16 -14.92 -16.55
CA ALA A 28 11.25 -15.75 -15.99
C ALA A 28 12.65 -15.36 -16.52
N ALA A 29 12.75 -14.91 -17.77
CA ALA A 29 14.03 -14.49 -18.38
C ALA A 29 14.67 -13.26 -17.71
N VAL A 30 13.92 -12.44 -16.98
CA VAL A 30 14.41 -11.25 -16.28
C VAL A 30 14.39 -11.40 -14.75
N ILE A 31 13.80 -12.47 -14.24
CA ILE A 31 13.75 -12.79 -12.80
C ILE A 31 15.03 -13.56 -12.43
N GLY A 32 15.84 -12.99 -11.54
CA GLY A 32 17.03 -13.65 -11.01
C GLY A 32 16.73 -14.48 -9.76
N GLU A 33 15.74 -14.08 -8.98
CA GLU A 33 15.28 -14.80 -7.78
C GLU A 33 13.85 -14.41 -7.42
N VAL A 34 13.16 -15.31 -6.74
CA VAL A 34 11.87 -15.07 -6.08
C VAL A 34 12.04 -15.34 -4.59
N LEU A 35 11.87 -14.33 -3.76
CA LEU A 35 11.97 -14.41 -2.31
C LEU A 35 10.56 -14.40 -1.73
N LEU A 36 10.05 -15.56 -1.35
CA LEU A 36 8.78 -15.69 -0.65
C LEU A 36 9.05 -15.70 0.85
N VAL A 37 8.48 -14.76 1.57
CA VAL A 37 8.55 -14.74 3.04
C VAL A 37 7.25 -15.29 3.58
N ASP A 38 7.30 -16.52 4.09
CA ASP A 38 6.19 -17.16 4.79
C ASP A 38 6.14 -16.66 6.24
N ASP A 39 5.25 -15.71 6.50
CA ASP A 39 5.15 -15.01 7.78
C ASP A 39 4.17 -15.71 8.73
N ALA A 40 4.60 -16.84 9.29
CA ALA A 40 3.86 -17.66 10.25
C ALA A 40 2.52 -18.16 9.71
N SER A 41 2.49 -18.67 8.49
CA SER A 41 1.30 -19.35 7.95
C SER A 41 0.96 -20.60 8.77
N SER A 42 -0.31 -20.87 8.92
CA SER A 42 -0.86 -22.10 9.53
C SER A 42 -1.42 -23.08 8.49
N ASP A 43 -1.42 -22.67 7.21
CA ASP A 43 -1.80 -23.48 6.06
C ASP A 43 -0.56 -23.92 5.26
N ASP A 44 -0.76 -24.63 4.15
CA ASP A 44 0.30 -25.20 3.32
C ASP A 44 0.96 -24.17 2.37
N THR A 45 0.96 -22.85 2.72
CA THR A 45 1.48 -21.77 1.86
C THR A 45 2.86 -22.07 1.29
N ALA A 46 3.83 -22.44 2.13
CA ALA A 46 5.21 -22.71 1.71
C ALA A 46 5.28 -23.93 0.76
N ALA A 47 4.66 -25.04 1.11
CA ALA A 47 4.67 -26.26 0.29
C ALA A 47 4.02 -26.03 -1.09
N VAL A 48 2.88 -25.34 -1.13
CA VAL A 48 2.21 -24.98 -2.41
C VAL A 48 3.09 -24.06 -3.25
N ALA A 49 3.80 -23.12 -2.65
CA ALA A 49 4.70 -22.23 -3.36
C ALA A 49 5.90 -22.97 -3.95
N GLU A 50 6.54 -23.87 -3.19
CA GLU A 50 7.68 -24.67 -3.65
C GLU A 50 7.29 -25.60 -4.81
N GLU A 51 6.15 -26.29 -4.70
CA GLU A 51 5.62 -27.13 -5.77
C GLU A 51 5.31 -26.33 -7.04
N ALA A 52 4.63 -25.20 -6.90
CA ALA A 52 4.31 -24.33 -8.03
C ALA A 52 5.57 -23.79 -8.70
N ALA A 53 6.54 -23.29 -7.93
CA ALA A 53 7.78 -22.75 -8.47
C ALA A 53 8.60 -23.81 -9.21
N SER A 54 8.68 -25.02 -8.68
CA SER A 54 9.35 -26.16 -9.34
C SER A 54 8.72 -26.44 -10.71
N ARG A 55 7.39 -26.55 -10.81
CA ARG A 55 6.69 -26.74 -12.07
C ARG A 55 6.88 -25.61 -13.08
N LEU A 56 7.04 -24.38 -12.58
CA LEU A 56 7.18 -23.17 -13.38
C LEU A 56 8.65 -22.85 -13.73
N ALA A 57 9.60 -23.61 -13.19
CA ALA A 57 11.04 -23.35 -13.25
C ALA A 57 11.41 -21.91 -12.81
N LEU A 58 10.78 -21.44 -11.73
CA LEU A 58 11.09 -20.15 -11.10
C LEU A 58 12.13 -20.36 -9.99
N PRO A 59 13.14 -19.47 -9.89
CA PRO A 59 14.19 -19.56 -8.86
C PRO A 59 13.65 -19.08 -7.49
N LEU A 60 12.79 -19.89 -6.85
CA LEU A 60 12.16 -19.59 -5.59
C LEU A 60 13.09 -19.95 -4.41
N ARG A 61 13.12 -19.05 -3.43
CA ARG A 61 13.63 -19.29 -2.09
C ARG A 61 12.59 -18.89 -1.06
N VAL A 62 12.17 -19.83 -0.22
CA VAL A 62 11.25 -19.58 0.90
C VAL A 62 12.05 -19.16 2.13
N ILE A 63 11.59 -18.11 2.80
CA ILE A 63 12.17 -17.55 4.02
C ILE A 63 11.08 -17.63 5.11
N ALA A 64 11.30 -18.42 6.14
CA ALA A 64 10.40 -18.49 7.28
C ALA A 64 10.52 -17.23 8.14
N SER A 65 9.39 -16.69 8.59
CA SER A 65 9.28 -15.49 9.43
C SER A 65 8.20 -15.66 10.50
N ASN A 66 8.29 -14.84 11.53
CA ASN A 66 7.24 -14.68 12.54
C ASN A 66 7.03 -13.18 12.87
N CYS A 67 7.18 -12.32 11.89
CA CYS A 67 6.98 -10.88 12.04
C CYS A 67 5.50 -10.53 12.27
N ARG A 68 4.59 -11.32 11.69
CA ARG A 68 3.13 -11.08 11.64
C ARG A 68 2.81 -9.67 11.13
N ASP A 69 3.60 -9.24 10.14
CA ASP A 69 3.57 -7.89 9.60
C ASP A 69 4.15 -7.88 8.18
N ALA A 70 3.35 -7.49 7.20
CA ALA A 70 3.75 -7.46 5.80
C ALA A 70 4.97 -6.55 5.53
N GLY A 71 5.10 -5.43 6.28
CA GLY A 71 6.26 -4.56 6.21
C GLY A 71 7.53 -5.25 6.71
N GLY A 72 7.44 -5.97 7.85
CA GLY A 72 8.52 -6.78 8.40
C GLY A 72 8.95 -7.91 7.47
N ALA A 73 7.99 -8.63 6.89
CA ALA A 73 8.26 -9.69 5.92
C ALA A 73 8.97 -9.14 4.67
N ARG A 74 8.51 -8.00 4.11
CA ARG A 74 9.19 -7.35 2.98
C ARG A 74 10.61 -6.91 3.36
N ASN A 75 10.82 -6.38 4.56
CA ASN A 75 12.15 -5.97 5.04
C ASN A 75 13.12 -7.15 5.14
N LEU A 76 12.65 -8.32 5.57
CA LEU A 76 13.44 -9.54 5.62
C LEU A 76 13.93 -9.97 4.22
N ALA A 77 13.06 -9.93 3.23
CA ALA A 77 13.42 -10.23 1.86
C ALA A 77 14.33 -9.15 1.26
N LEU A 78 14.08 -7.85 1.53
CA LEU A 78 14.93 -6.74 1.07
C LEU A 78 16.37 -6.87 1.56
N ALA A 79 16.58 -7.40 2.77
CA ALA A 79 17.91 -7.63 3.33
C ALA A 79 18.66 -8.77 2.63
N GLN A 80 17.97 -9.65 1.92
CA GLN A 80 18.50 -10.85 1.29
C GLN A 80 18.43 -10.80 -0.26
N ALA A 81 17.90 -9.72 -0.81
CA ALA A 81 17.75 -9.54 -2.26
C ALA A 81 19.09 -9.16 -2.89
N ASP A 82 19.52 -9.90 -3.92
CA ASP A 82 20.83 -9.76 -4.55
C ASP A 82 20.78 -9.05 -5.91
N CYS A 83 19.62 -9.06 -6.59
CA CYS A 83 19.49 -8.45 -7.90
C CYS A 83 19.50 -6.91 -7.85
N PRO A 84 19.92 -6.23 -8.94
CA PRO A 84 19.97 -4.78 -9.00
C PRO A 84 18.60 -4.10 -8.96
N TRP A 85 17.54 -4.82 -9.32
CA TRP A 85 16.16 -4.32 -9.31
C TRP A 85 15.27 -5.16 -8.39
N ILE A 86 14.38 -4.50 -7.68
CA ILE A 86 13.43 -5.09 -6.74
C ILE A 86 12.02 -4.86 -7.26
N TYR A 87 11.25 -5.93 -7.37
CA TYR A 87 9.83 -5.93 -7.64
C TYR A 87 9.12 -6.63 -6.48
N MET A 88 8.12 -5.99 -5.91
CA MET A 88 7.34 -6.56 -4.81
C MET A 88 5.92 -6.82 -5.28
N ILE A 89 5.32 -7.95 -4.91
CA ILE A 89 3.93 -8.28 -5.22
C ILE A 89 3.33 -9.05 -4.05
N ASP A 90 2.06 -8.79 -3.73
CA ASP A 90 1.37 -9.51 -2.67
C ASP A 90 0.95 -10.91 -3.14
N ALA A 91 0.86 -11.88 -2.23
CA ALA A 91 0.62 -13.29 -2.52
C ALA A 91 -0.79 -13.60 -3.07
N ASP A 92 -1.67 -12.60 -3.14
CA ASP A 92 -3.03 -12.67 -3.68
C ASP A 92 -3.24 -11.78 -4.92
N ASP A 93 -2.15 -11.17 -5.45
CA ASP A 93 -2.17 -10.34 -6.65
C ASP A 93 -1.59 -11.08 -7.86
N LEU A 94 -1.90 -10.59 -9.07
CA LEU A 94 -1.39 -11.18 -10.32
C LEU A 94 -0.55 -10.17 -11.10
N HIS A 95 0.65 -10.58 -11.47
CA HIS A 95 1.47 -9.88 -12.46
C HIS A 95 0.81 -9.94 -13.86
N LEU A 96 1.00 -8.93 -14.68
CA LEU A 96 0.54 -8.95 -16.07
C LEU A 96 1.71 -9.17 -17.03
N GLU A 97 1.49 -10.03 -18.01
CA GLU A 97 2.49 -10.39 -19.02
C GLU A 97 3.15 -9.16 -19.66
N GLY A 98 4.48 -9.15 -19.75
CA GLY A 98 5.27 -8.05 -20.29
C GLY A 98 5.46 -6.88 -19.30
N GLY A 99 4.85 -6.94 -18.12
CA GLY A 99 4.89 -5.85 -17.16
C GLY A 99 6.28 -5.54 -16.63
N LEU A 100 7.04 -6.57 -16.18
CA LEU A 100 8.41 -6.37 -15.70
C LEU A 100 9.34 -5.90 -16.82
N ARG A 101 9.22 -6.50 -18.01
CA ARG A 101 10.01 -6.05 -19.18
C ARG A 101 9.74 -4.60 -19.54
N SER A 102 8.49 -4.16 -19.47
CA SER A 102 8.12 -2.76 -19.74
C SER A 102 8.68 -1.79 -18.69
N LEU A 103 8.66 -2.17 -17.41
CA LEU A 103 9.27 -1.39 -16.34
C LEU A 103 10.79 -1.29 -16.51
N LEU A 104 11.49 -2.39 -16.83
CA LEU A 104 12.91 -2.43 -17.12
C LEU A 104 13.25 -1.60 -18.36
N SER A 105 12.53 -1.76 -19.47
CA SER A 105 12.73 -0.98 -20.68
C SER A 105 12.59 0.52 -20.42
N ARG A 106 11.65 0.92 -19.58
CA ARG A 106 11.51 2.33 -19.17
C ARG A 106 12.71 2.81 -18.38
N SER A 107 13.27 1.99 -17.48
CA SER A 107 14.48 2.34 -16.75
C SER A 107 15.72 2.45 -17.67
N ASP A 108 15.77 1.66 -18.75
CA ASP A 108 16.83 1.76 -19.76
C ASP A 108 16.71 3.04 -20.58
N ALA A 109 15.47 3.40 -20.98
CA ALA A 109 15.19 4.65 -21.71
C ALA A 109 15.40 5.90 -20.85
N GLN A 110 15.35 5.77 -19.53
CA GLN A 110 15.62 6.85 -18.57
C GLN A 110 16.65 6.40 -17.51
N PRO A 111 17.96 6.36 -17.82
CA PRO A 111 18.99 5.79 -16.94
C PRO A 111 19.13 6.47 -15.57
N ARG A 112 18.58 7.66 -15.41
CA ARG A 112 18.50 8.35 -14.10
C ARG A 112 17.35 7.86 -13.24
N ALA A 113 16.34 7.17 -13.82
CA ALA A 113 15.21 6.67 -13.05
C ALA A 113 15.65 5.49 -12.17
N GLU A 114 15.43 5.64 -10.88
CA GLU A 114 15.70 4.63 -9.85
C GLU A 114 14.40 3.94 -9.40
N MET A 115 13.27 4.49 -9.77
CA MET A 115 11.95 3.96 -9.52
C MET A 115 11.10 4.12 -10.79
N VAL A 116 10.45 3.05 -11.22
CA VAL A 116 9.51 3.07 -12.34
C VAL A 116 8.16 2.59 -11.87
N VAL A 117 7.14 3.40 -12.06
CA VAL A 117 5.76 3.08 -11.65
C VAL A 117 4.91 2.84 -12.88
N GLY A 118 4.27 1.67 -12.91
CA GLY A 118 3.32 1.27 -13.95
C GLY A 118 1.87 1.53 -13.54
N ALA A 119 0.97 1.49 -14.52
CA ALA A 119 -0.44 1.42 -14.26
C ALA A 119 -0.79 0.05 -13.63
N PHE A 120 -1.96 -0.07 -13.02
CA PHE A 120 -2.48 -1.35 -12.53
C PHE A 120 -3.98 -1.47 -12.75
N ARG A 121 -4.45 -2.70 -12.80
CA ARG A 121 -5.88 -3.02 -12.80
C ARG A 121 -6.32 -3.26 -11.36
N ARG A 122 -7.39 -2.61 -10.93
CA ARG A 122 -8.01 -2.89 -9.63
C ARG A 122 -9.26 -3.72 -9.87
N ARG A 123 -9.31 -4.93 -9.31
CA ARG A 123 -10.47 -5.83 -9.37
C ARG A 123 -11.20 -5.83 -8.03
N THR A 124 -12.50 -5.55 -8.07
CA THR A 124 -13.41 -5.68 -6.92
C THR A 124 -14.37 -6.85 -7.16
N LYS A 125 -15.02 -7.36 -6.10
CA LYS A 125 -16.13 -8.34 -6.24
C LYS A 125 -17.16 -7.76 -7.25
N GLY A 126 -17.47 -8.49 -8.33
CA GLY A 126 -18.40 -8.04 -9.37
C GLY A 126 -17.75 -7.71 -10.73
N GLU A 127 -16.54 -8.19 -11.01
CA GLU A 127 -15.86 -8.16 -12.32
C GLU A 127 -15.49 -6.79 -12.92
N HIS A 128 -15.76 -5.69 -12.24
CA HIS A 128 -15.37 -4.37 -12.75
C HIS A 128 -13.87 -4.13 -12.57
N HIS A 129 -13.14 -4.12 -13.70
CA HIS A 129 -11.75 -3.70 -13.73
C HIS A 129 -11.68 -2.17 -13.82
N GLN A 130 -11.04 -1.54 -12.85
CA GLN A 130 -10.70 -0.11 -12.91
C GLN A 130 -9.22 0.04 -13.23
N PHE A 131 -8.91 0.72 -14.33
CA PHE A 131 -7.55 1.10 -14.63
C PHE A 131 -7.11 2.24 -13.73
N LYS A 132 -5.92 2.11 -13.14
CA LYS A 132 -5.29 3.10 -12.28
C LYS A 132 -3.98 3.54 -12.92
N LEU A 133 -4.03 4.67 -13.63
CA LEU A 133 -2.85 5.26 -14.28
C LEU A 133 -2.01 6.01 -13.25
N PRO A 134 -0.65 5.95 -13.32
CA PRO A 134 0.23 6.76 -12.51
C PRO A 134 0.27 8.19 -13.09
N TYR A 135 -0.60 9.07 -12.63
CA TYR A 135 -0.64 10.47 -13.08
C TYR A 135 -0.23 11.44 -11.97
N GLY A 136 0.16 12.65 -12.38
CA GLY A 136 0.47 13.76 -11.49
C GLY A 136 1.92 13.77 -10.97
N TYR A 137 2.73 12.76 -11.28
CA TYR A 137 4.13 12.72 -10.90
C TYR A 137 4.98 13.68 -11.73
N THR A 138 5.92 14.36 -11.07
CA THR A 138 6.87 15.31 -11.64
C THR A 138 8.30 14.77 -11.59
N VAL A 139 9.27 15.60 -11.96
CA VAL A 139 10.71 15.21 -11.93
C VAL A 139 11.30 15.32 -10.51
N THR A 140 10.72 16.15 -9.63
CA THR A 140 11.28 16.43 -8.31
C THR A 140 10.77 15.47 -7.23
N GLY A 141 11.70 14.80 -6.53
CA GLY A 141 11.40 13.74 -5.57
C GLY A 141 10.53 14.18 -4.39
N ILE A 142 10.91 15.26 -3.69
CA ILE A 142 10.16 15.77 -2.53
C ILE A 142 8.76 16.27 -2.94
N ALA A 143 8.62 16.89 -4.12
CA ALA A 143 7.33 17.32 -4.63
C ALA A 143 6.41 16.11 -4.89
N ASN A 144 6.95 15.04 -5.48
CA ASN A 144 6.20 13.79 -5.69
C ASN A 144 5.77 13.16 -4.36
N ALA A 145 6.68 13.07 -3.38
CA ALA A 145 6.38 12.53 -2.05
C ALA A 145 5.29 13.34 -1.34
N SER A 146 5.36 14.67 -1.42
CA SER A 146 4.36 15.58 -0.84
C SER A 146 3.00 15.40 -1.52
N ALA A 147 2.95 15.45 -2.85
CA ALA A 147 1.71 15.26 -3.61
C ALA A 147 1.10 13.87 -3.37
N TYR A 148 1.93 12.84 -3.21
CA TYR A 148 1.50 11.47 -2.89
C TYR A 148 0.86 11.38 -1.50
N LEU A 149 1.49 11.96 -0.48
CA LEU A 149 0.97 12.00 0.88
C LEU A 149 -0.33 12.82 0.97
N GLU A 150 -0.44 13.88 0.20
CA GLU A 150 -1.63 14.74 0.13
C GLU A 150 -2.76 14.15 -0.74
N GLY A 151 -2.53 13.02 -1.40
CA GLY A 151 -3.52 12.37 -2.26
C GLY A 151 -3.77 13.09 -3.58
N GLN A 152 -2.87 13.96 -4.00
CA GLN A 152 -2.95 14.74 -5.25
C GLN A 152 -2.52 13.91 -6.47
N VAL A 153 -1.65 12.92 -6.26
CA VAL A 153 -1.24 11.97 -7.28
C VAL A 153 -1.81 10.58 -7.02
N ARG A 154 -1.76 9.71 -8.03
CA ARG A 154 -2.27 8.35 -7.89
C ARG A 154 -1.45 7.54 -6.88
N SER A 155 -2.12 6.80 -6.00
CA SER A 155 -1.48 5.84 -5.11
C SER A 155 -0.79 4.70 -5.90
N ILE A 156 0.34 4.26 -5.39
CA ILE A 156 1.13 3.16 -5.93
C ILE A 156 0.64 1.87 -5.28
N ALA A 157 0.23 0.88 -6.07
CA ALA A 157 0.07 -0.48 -5.57
C ALA A 157 1.46 -1.10 -5.44
N VAL A 158 1.67 -1.96 -4.43
CA VAL A 158 2.99 -2.56 -4.18
C VAL A 158 3.55 -3.22 -5.44
N GLY A 159 2.75 -4.04 -6.13
CA GLY A 159 3.14 -4.70 -7.39
C GLY A 159 3.07 -3.83 -8.64
N SER A 160 2.93 -2.51 -8.52
CA SER A 160 2.97 -1.61 -9.68
C SER A 160 4.30 -0.87 -9.84
N ALA A 161 5.28 -1.11 -8.97
CA ALA A 161 6.55 -0.40 -8.99
C ALA A 161 7.75 -1.34 -9.08
N LEU A 162 8.75 -0.93 -9.88
CA LEU A 162 10.09 -1.51 -9.93
C LEU A 162 11.06 -0.48 -9.35
N VAL A 163 11.92 -0.89 -8.42
CA VAL A 163 12.85 0.03 -7.74
C VAL A 163 14.26 -0.51 -7.80
N SER A 164 15.25 0.34 -8.02
CA SER A 164 16.64 -0.09 -7.93
C SER A 164 17.01 -0.40 -6.48
N ARG A 165 17.75 -1.50 -6.26
CA ARG A 165 18.26 -1.86 -4.95
C ARG A 165 19.13 -0.76 -4.35
N ARG A 166 19.84 -0.01 -5.19
CA ARG A 166 20.64 1.15 -4.79
C ARG A 166 19.76 2.27 -4.17
N ALA A 167 18.63 2.59 -4.79
CA ALA A 167 17.71 3.61 -4.26
C ALA A 167 17.05 3.18 -2.96
N ILE A 168 16.74 1.89 -2.81
CA ILE A 168 16.23 1.35 -1.54
C ILE A 168 17.27 1.56 -0.44
N GLY A 169 18.52 1.15 -0.64
CA GLY A 169 19.58 1.27 0.36
C GLY A 169 19.11 0.81 1.75
N GLU A 170 19.23 1.68 2.74
CA GLU A 170 18.78 1.43 4.11
C GLU A 170 17.30 1.74 4.37
N THR A 171 16.51 2.11 3.33
CA THR A 171 15.08 2.35 3.53
C THR A 171 14.37 1.05 3.81
N ARG A 172 13.55 1.05 4.86
CA ARG A 172 12.74 -0.10 5.26
C ARG A 172 11.29 0.33 5.44
N PHE A 173 10.38 -0.63 5.27
CA PHE A 173 8.99 -0.44 5.65
C PHE A 173 8.92 -0.19 7.15
N PRO A 174 8.13 0.77 7.63
CA PRO A 174 7.82 0.86 9.04
C PRO A 174 7.03 -0.38 9.45
N THR A 175 7.43 -0.98 10.57
CA THR A 175 6.83 -2.23 11.10
C THR A 175 5.80 -1.94 12.19
N ALA A 176 5.00 -2.96 12.53
CA ALA A 176 3.95 -2.88 13.55
C ALA A 176 2.87 -1.83 13.27
N LEU A 177 2.68 -1.47 12.00
CA LEU A 177 1.61 -0.58 11.56
C LEU A 177 0.42 -1.40 11.05
N ALA A 178 -0.79 -0.96 11.41
CA ALA A 178 -2.02 -1.59 10.93
C ALA A 178 -2.41 -1.19 9.50
N TYR A 179 -1.84 -0.10 8.98
CA TYR A 179 -2.15 0.47 7.67
C TYR A 179 -1.09 1.46 7.21
N ASP A 180 -1.03 1.72 5.89
CA ASP A 180 -0.21 2.74 5.24
C ASP A 180 1.32 2.52 5.35
N GLU A 181 1.80 1.36 5.74
CA GLU A 181 3.23 1.04 5.78
C GLU A 181 3.89 1.22 4.41
N ASP A 182 3.18 0.81 3.36
CA ASP A 182 3.57 0.98 1.96
C ASP A 182 3.62 2.46 1.54
N THR A 183 2.62 3.24 1.94
CA THR A 183 2.56 4.66 1.64
C THR A 183 3.76 5.42 2.23
N LEU A 184 4.14 5.11 3.48
CA LEU A 184 5.28 5.74 4.13
C LEU A 184 6.60 5.32 3.49
N PHE A 185 6.73 4.04 3.10
CA PHE A 185 7.89 3.53 2.39
C PHE A 185 8.06 4.22 1.01
N TRP A 186 7.00 4.29 0.22
CA TRP A 186 7.03 4.96 -1.08
C TRP A 186 7.34 6.45 -0.97
N ALA A 187 6.73 7.16 0.00
CA ALA A 187 7.01 8.57 0.22
C ALA A 187 8.50 8.80 0.55
N ARG A 188 9.10 7.96 1.41
CA ARG A 188 10.52 8.05 1.75
C ARG A 188 11.42 7.78 0.55
N LEU A 189 11.10 6.78 -0.27
CA LEU A 189 11.85 6.50 -1.49
C LEU A 189 11.76 7.64 -2.50
N MET A 190 10.56 8.16 -2.76
CA MET A 190 10.35 9.25 -3.71
C MET A 190 11.17 10.51 -3.36
N CYS A 191 11.46 10.77 -2.09
CA CYS A 191 12.28 11.93 -1.71
C CYS A 191 13.68 11.92 -2.34
N ARG A 192 14.21 10.74 -2.69
CA ARG A 192 15.60 10.58 -3.18
C ARG A 192 15.74 9.77 -4.46
N ALA A 193 14.74 8.98 -4.84
CA ALA A 193 14.76 8.16 -6.04
C ALA A 193 14.08 8.90 -7.21
N PRO A 194 14.83 9.28 -8.27
CA PRO A 194 14.22 9.79 -9.48
C PRO A 194 13.21 8.78 -10.04
N LEU A 195 12.00 9.27 -10.35
CA LEU A 195 10.86 8.45 -10.72
C LEU A 195 10.52 8.61 -12.21
N ALA A 196 10.24 7.50 -12.87
CA ALA A 196 9.62 7.45 -14.19
C ALA A 196 8.28 6.72 -14.12
N VAL A 197 7.41 6.95 -15.10
CA VAL A 197 6.10 6.30 -15.18
C VAL A 197 5.89 5.64 -16.53
N ILE A 198 5.07 4.57 -16.54
CA ILE A 198 4.51 3.97 -17.76
C ILE A 198 3.01 3.84 -17.61
N THR A 199 2.29 3.95 -18.72
CA THR A 199 0.81 3.84 -18.73
C THR A 199 0.33 2.41 -18.91
N GLN A 200 1.24 1.48 -19.25
CA GLN A 200 0.91 0.05 -19.38
C GLN A 200 0.58 -0.53 -18.00
N PRO A 201 -0.54 -1.26 -17.87
CA PRO A 201 -0.83 -2.01 -16.65
C PRO A 201 0.16 -3.17 -16.48
N VAL A 202 0.75 -3.28 -15.28
CA VAL A 202 1.76 -4.29 -14.97
C VAL A 202 1.27 -5.35 -13.99
N MET A 203 0.15 -5.10 -13.31
CA MET A 203 -0.43 -6.04 -12.36
C MET A 203 -1.94 -5.87 -12.25
N THR A 204 -2.60 -6.88 -11.68
CA THR A 204 -3.98 -6.84 -11.20
C THR A 204 -3.98 -6.91 -9.68
N TYR A 205 -4.50 -5.87 -9.04
CA TYR A 205 -4.71 -5.77 -7.61
C TYR A 205 -6.10 -6.26 -7.22
N PHE A 206 -6.18 -7.27 -6.36
CA PHE A 206 -7.45 -7.83 -5.89
C PHE A 206 -7.85 -7.20 -4.56
N VAL A 207 -9.03 -6.60 -4.51
CA VAL A 207 -9.57 -6.02 -3.28
C VAL A 207 -10.43 -7.06 -2.57
N SER A 208 -9.92 -7.62 -1.48
CA SER A 208 -10.75 -8.41 -0.57
C SER A 208 -11.66 -7.49 0.23
N ALA A 209 -12.98 -7.72 0.20
CA ALA A 209 -13.95 -6.88 0.90
C ALA A 209 -13.81 -6.94 2.43
N GLU A 210 -13.30 -8.05 2.96
CA GLU A 210 -13.26 -8.33 4.41
C GLU A 210 -12.07 -7.69 5.14
N ARG A 211 -10.93 -7.49 4.46
CA ARG A 211 -9.70 -6.97 5.09
C ARG A 211 -9.61 -5.44 5.19
N SER A 212 -10.43 -4.68 4.45
CA SER A 212 -10.14 -3.26 4.29
C SER A 212 -10.52 -2.39 5.49
N ASP A 213 -11.53 -2.75 6.28
CA ASP A 213 -12.06 -1.90 7.34
C ASP A 213 -11.67 -2.34 8.75
N ASP A 214 -11.43 -3.64 9.01
CA ASP A 214 -11.10 -4.15 10.34
C ASP A 214 -9.80 -3.57 10.92
N ARG A 215 -8.82 -3.29 10.07
CA ARG A 215 -7.57 -2.64 10.46
C ARG A 215 -7.78 -1.26 11.09
N PHE A 216 -8.90 -0.59 10.81
CA PHE A 216 -9.22 0.73 11.36
C PHE A 216 -10.07 0.69 12.62
N THR A 217 -10.67 -0.46 12.97
CA THR A 217 -11.64 -0.57 14.08
C THR A 217 -11.02 -1.06 15.39
N ILE A 218 -9.98 -1.87 15.33
CA ILE A 218 -9.31 -2.40 16.53
C ILE A 218 -8.35 -1.34 17.07
N LYS A 219 -8.56 -0.90 18.33
CA LYS A 219 -7.71 0.09 19.02
C LYS A 219 -7.37 1.33 18.17
N PRO A 220 -8.39 2.01 17.58
CA PRO A 220 -8.16 3.00 16.52
C PRO A 220 -7.25 4.16 16.96
N ALA A 221 -7.37 4.62 18.21
CA ALA A 221 -6.52 5.70 18.74
C ALA A 221 -5.06 5.27 18.87
N GLN A 222 -4.80 4.07 19.42
CA GLN A 222 -3.42 3.56 19.58
C GLN A 222 -2.76 3.34 18.23
N ARG A 223 -3.45 2.69 17.29
CA ARG A 223 -2.95 2.45 15.93
C ARG A 223 -2.69 3.75 15.17
N PHE A 224 -3.57 4.73 15.31
CA PHE A 224 -3.38 6.05 14.72
C PHE A 224 -2.16 6.78 15.31
N LEU A 225 -1.92 6.69 16.61
CA LEU A 225 -0.76 7.30 17.26
C LEU A 225 0.55 6.65 16.79
N ALA A 226 0.63 5.32 16.70
CA ALA A 226 1.79 4.60 16.19
C ALA A 226 2.08 4.99 14.73
N TRP A 227 1.05 4.96 13.88
CA TRP A 227 1.17 5.37 12.48
C TRP A 227 1.61 6.85 12.35
N ARG A 228 1.02 7.76 13.14
CA ARG A 228 1.37 9.17 13.13
C ARG A 228 2.83 9.41 13.55
N HIS A 229 3.34 8.62 14.48
CA HIS A 229 4.74 8.66 14.85
C HIS A 229 5.64 8.29 13.66
N ALA A 230 5.36 7.20 12.97
CA ALA A 230 6.09 6.79 11.77
C ALA A 230 5.99 7.83 10.63
N LEU A 231 4.79 8.40 10.40
CA LEU A 231 4.59 9.48 9.43
C LEU A 231 5.51 10.68 9.70
N ARG A 232 5.64 11.08 10.97
CA ARG A 232 6.44 12.25 11.36
C ARG A 232 7.94 12.09 11.10
N GLN A 233 8.46 10.87 11.05
CA GLN A 233 9.84 10.60 10.66
C GLN A 233 10.15 11.01 9.21
N LEU A 234 9.15 11.26 8.37
CA LEU A 234 9.37 11.79 7.03
C LEU A 234 9.83 13.25 7.00
N THR A 235 9.79 13.96 8.13
CA THR A 235 10.46 15.28 8.23
C THR A 235 11.96 15.19 7.95
N ASP A 236 12.58 14.06 8.27
CA ASP A 236 14.01 13.81 8.03
C ASP A 236 14.33 13.75 6.52
N CYS A 237 13.31 13.53 5.69
CA CYS A 237 13.41 13.54 4.23
C CYS A 237 13.10 14.92 3.61
N GLY A 238 12.89 15.97 4.43
CA GLY A 238 12.54 17.30 3.96
C GLY A 238 11.05 17.51 3.67
N ILE A 239 10.18 16.58 4.04
CA ILE A 239 8.73 16.74 3.88
C ILE A 239 8.21 17.80 4.85
N ALA A 240 7.46 18.78 4.33
CA ALA A 240 6.91 19.87 5.13
C ALA A 240 5.90 19.35 6.17
N LYS A 241 5.92 19.96 7.36
CA LYS A 241 4.97 19.63 8.44
C LYS A 241 3.51 19.82 8.03
N SER A 242 3.21 20.76 7.14
CA SER A 242 1.88 20.99 6.57
C SER A 242 1.39 19.76 5.76
N THR A 243 2.26 19.19 4.93
CA THR A 243 1.98 17.97 4.15
C THR A 243 1.67 16.78 5.08
N LEU A 244 2.51 16.58 6.12
CA LEU A 244 2.27 15.51 7.09
C LEU A 244 0.92 15.70 7.82
N LYS A 245 0.59 16.94 8.17
CA LYS A 245 -0.68 17.28 8.80
C LYS A 245 -1.87 17.03 7.85
N THR A 246 -1.72 17.30 6.55
CA THR A 246 -2.73 16.95 5.53
C THR A 246 -2.93 15.44 5.49
N ARG A 247 -1.86 14.63 5.47
CA ARG A 247 -1.96 13.17 5.51
C ARG A 247 -2.62 12.66 6.79
N GLU A 248 -2.28 13.23 7.95
CA GLU A 248 -2.96 12.93 9.22
C GLU A 248 -4.48 13.13 9.09
N GLY A 249 -4.91 14.23 8.46
CA GLY A 249 -6.33 14.52 8.24
C GLY A 249 -7.02 13.53 7.32
N LEU A 250 -6.36 13.10 6.23
CA LEU A 250 -6.91 12.11 5.29
C LEU A 250 -7.13 10.75 5.95
N VAL A 251 -6.17 10.28 6.73
CA VAL A 251 -6.28 9.00 7.45
C VAL A 251 -7.31 9.10 8.57
N ALA A 252 -7.33 10.20 9.32
CA ALA A 252 -8.36 10.43 10.35
C ALA A 252 -9.78 10.46 9.74
N LEU A 253 -9.96 11.07 8.58
CA LEU A 253 -11.25 11.06 7.86
C LEU A 253 -11.65 9.65 7.42
N LYS A 254 -10.69 8.82 7.01
CA LYS A 254 -10.95 7.42 6.65
C LYS A 254 -11.43 6.63 7.88
N ILE A 255 -10.74 6.76 9.01
CA ILE A 255 -11.14 6.12 10.28
C ILE A 255 -12.54 6.60 10.69
N ALA A 256 -12.80 7.91 10.66
CA ALA A 256 -14.11 8.47 11.00
C ALA A 256 -15.24 7.87 10.14
N ARG A 257 -14.99 7.66 8.84
CA ARG A 257 -15.97 7.07 7.91
C ARG A 257 -16.27 5.61 8.23
N VAL A 258 -15.24 4.83 8.55
CA VAL A 258 -15.38 3.40 8.90
C VAL A 258 -16.19 3.27 10.19
N HIS A 259 -15.85 4.02 11.24
CA HIS A 259 -16.58 3.99 12.51
C HIS A 259 -18.04 4.51 12.36
N TYR A 260 -18.24 5.56 11.57
CA TYR A 260 -19.59 6.04 11.24
C TYR A 260 -20.45 4.94 10.59
N ALA A 261 -19.88 4.21 9.60
CA ALA A 261 -20.59 3.14 8.92
C ALA A 261 -20.97 1.97 9.84
N ARG A 262 -20.18 1.75 10.90
CA ARG A 262 -20.42 0.73 11.93
C ARG A 262 -21.27 1.20 13.11
N GLY A 263 -21.73 2.45 13.11
CA GLY A 263 -22.56 3.01 14.20
C GLY A 263 -21.79 3.53 15.41
N ASP A 264 -20.45 3.45 15.41
CA ASP A 264 -19.62 4.04 16.48
C ASP A 264 -19.41 5.55 16.20
N PHE A 265 -20.44 6.32 16.58
CA PHE A 265 -20.50 7.74 16.31
C PHE A 265 -19.54 8.58 17.17
N ASP A 266 -19.18 8.09 18.35
CA ASP A 266 -18.26 8.80 19.25
C ASP A 266 -16.83 8.74 18.75
N THR A 267 -16.35 7.57 18.33
CA THR A 267 -15.05 7.45 17.67
C THR A 267 -15.04 8.17 16.34
N ALA A 268 -16.10 8.08 15.56
CA ALA A 268 -16.24 8.83 14.30
C ALA A 268 -16.12 10.35 14.52
N ALA A 269 -16.78 10.89 15.57
CA ALA A 269 -16.71 12.32 15.89
C ALA A 269 -15.31 12.77 16.32
N ARG A 270 -14.63 11.96 17.16
CA ARG A 270 -13.24 12.24 17.58
C ARG A 270 -12.27 12.33 16.40
N PHE A 271 -12.30 11.34 15.51
CA PHE A 271 -11.43 11.35 14.33
C PHE A 271 -11.83 12.41 13.30
N LEU A 272 -13.10 12.74 13.20
CA LEU A 272 -13.54 13.85 12.35
C LEU A 272 -13.02 15.20 12.85
N ALA A 273 -12.90 15.40 14.16
CA ALA A 273 -12.28 16.60 14.74
C ALA A 273 -10.80 16.72 14.33
N VAL A 274 -10.04 15.60 14.38
CA VAL A 274 -8.66 15.55 13.89
C VAL A 274 -8.60 15.89 12.38
N ALA A 275 -9.47 15.28 11.59
CA ALA A 275 -9.54 15.55 10.16
C ALA A 275 -9.82 17.05 9.85
N LYS A 276 -10.65 17.71 10.64
CA LYS A 276 -10.98 19.15 10.48
C LYS A 276 -9.80 20.09 10.75
N ALA A 277 -8.96 19.72 11.69
CA ALA A 277 -7.81 20.55 12.08
C ALA A 277 -6.65 20.50 11.06
N ALA A 278 -6.74 19.65 10.03
CA ALA A 278 -5.72 19.52 9.01
C ALA A 278 -5.97 20.45 7.82
N PRO A 279 -4.94 20.95 7.11
CA PRO A 279 -5.07 21.59 5.81
C PRO A 279 -5.78 20.64 4.82
N LYS A 280 -6.59 21.18 3.89
CA LYS A 280 -7.45 20.36 3.05
C LYS A 280 -7.50 20.86 1.62
N VAL A 281 -7.60 19.91 0.69
CA VAL A 281 -8.13 20.20 -0.64
C VAL A 281 -9.66 20.38 -0.59
N PRO A 282 -10.28 21.14 -1.50
CA PRO A 282 -11.72 21.45 -1.45
C PRO A 282 -12.63 20.21 -1.32
N SER A 283 -12.30 19.11 -2.00
CA SER A 283 -13.06 17.85 -1.92
C SER A 283 -13.12 17.26 -0.50
N ASP A 284 -12.07 17.43 0.31
CA ASP A 284 -12.01 16.87 1.65
C ASP A 284 -12.72 17.76 2.67
N ILE A 285 -12.75 19.06 2.42
CA ILE A 285 -13.60 20.01 3.17
C ILE A 285 -15.06 19.58 3.06
N TRP A 286 -15.52 19.32 1.83
CA TRP A 286 -16.89 18.89 1.57
C TRP A 286 -17.22 17.55 2.24
N ARG A 287 -16.30 16.57 2.17
CA ARG A 287 -16.47 15.28 2.85
C ARG A 287 -16.56 15.44 4.37
N CYS A 288 -15.70 16.25 4.97
CA CYS A 288 -15.77 16.55 6.40
C CYS A 288 -17.10 17.19 6.79
N MET A 289 -17.56 18.19 6.06
CA MET A 289 -18.85 18.86 6.31
C MET A 289 -20.03 17.87 6.20
N ARG A 290 -20.04 17.03 5.17
CA ARG A 290 -21.07 15.99 5.00
C ARG A 290 -21.15 15.04 6.20
N TYR A 291 -20.01 14.56 6.72
CA TYR A 291 -20.02 13.66 7.88
C TYR A 291 -20.37 14.38 9.18
N GLN A 292 -20.05 15.67 9.31
CA GLN A 292 -20.50 16.49 10.43
C GLN A 292 -22.02 16.62 10.46
N LEU A 293 -22.62 16.97 9.31
CA LEU A 293 -24.07 17.06 9.20
C LEU A 293 -24.75 15.74 9.56
N LYS A 294 -24.24 14.63 9.01
CA LYS A 294 -24.75 13.29 9.33
C LYS A 294 -24.68 12.96 10.83
N LEU A 295 -23.58 13.30 11.51
CA LEU A 295 -23.43 13.10 12.95
C LEU A 295 -24.35 14.01 13.75
N ALA A 296 -24.51 15.27 13.36
CA ALA A 296 -25.40 16.22 14.03
C ALA A 296 -26.87 15.77 13.94
N VAL A 297 -27.31 15.33 12.77
CA VAL A 297 -28.65 14.79 12.55
C VAL A 297 -28.88 13.56 13.43
N ARG A 298 -27.97 12.61 13.46
CA ARG A 298 -28.08 11.39 14.29
C ARG A 298 -28.14 11.70 15.78
N ARG A 299 -27.30 12.62 16.29
CA ARG A 299 -27.35 13.05 17.69
C ARG A 299 -28.70 13.66 18.07
N ARG A 300 -29.31 14.46 17.21
CA ARG A 300 -30.66 15.02 17.46
C ARG A 300 -31.72 13.93 17.57
N PHE A 301 -31.70 12.93 16.68
CA PHE A 301 -32.65 11.81 16.74
C PHE A 301 -32.47 10.94 17.98
N SER A 302 -31.22 10.68 18.41
CA SER A 302 -30.97 9.91 19.65
C SER A 302 -31.48 10.65 20.89
N ILE A 303 -31.33 11.96 20.98
CA ILE A 303 -31.84 12.78 22.10
C ILE A 303 -33.38 12.78 22.10
N SER A 304 -34.01 12.94 20.94
CA SER A 304 -35.50 12.91 20.83
C SER A 304 -36.08 11.56 21.23
N HIS A 305 -35.39 10.45 20.87
CA HIS A 305 -35.86 9.10 21.25
C HIS A 305 -35.69 8.83 22.74
N ALA A 306 -34.61 9.33 23.36
CA ALA A 306 -34.40 9.21 24.81
C ALA A 306 -35.41 10.03 25.61
N LEU A 307 -35.81 11.22 25.15
CA LEU A 307 -36.83 12.05 25.77
C LEU A 307 -38.25 11.46 25.64
N LEU A 308 -38.52 10.71 24.54
CA LEU A 308 -39.82 10.03 24.35
C LEU A 308 -39.96 8.72 25.17
N GLN A 309 -38.85 8.14 25.63
CA GLN A 309 -38.85 6.96 26.48
C GLN A 309 -38.84 7.30 27.99
N SER A 310 -38.59 8.56 28.32
CA SER A 310 -38.60 9.08 29.71
C SER A 310 -39.88 9.87 30.09
N ALA A 311 -40.81 10.00 29.16
CA ALA A 311 -42.15 10.57 29.36
C ALA A 311 -43.23 9.47 29.31
#